data_77138c64874244857f28656a37074605
#
_entry.id   77138c64874244857f28656a37074605
#
_cell.length_a   1.000
_cell.length_b   1.000
_cell.length_c   1.000
_cell.angle_alpha   90.00
_cell.angle_beta   90.00
_cell.angle_gamma   90.00
#
_symmetry.space_group_name_H-M   'P 1'
#
loop_
_entity.id
_entity.type
_entity.pdbx_description
1 polymer ?
#
loop_
_entity_poly.entity_id
_entity_poly.type
_entity_poly.pdbx_seq_one_letter_code
_entity_poly.pdbx_strand_id
1 'polypeptide(L)'
;MYQSHEFYLRRAIEISKEAREAGNTPFGALLVNKEGEIIMEQGNIEITEKICTGHAEATLAARASHEYSREFLWDCTLYTTAEPCAMCAGAVSYTHLRAHETELH
;
A
#
# COMPACT_ATOMS: atom_id res chain seq x y z
N MET A 1 -14.78 -12.98 -0.40
CA MET A 1 -14.78 -13.26 1.04
C MET A 1 -13.57 -12.62 1.71
N TYR A 2 -13.78 -11.90 2.82
CA TYR A 2 -12.68 -11.19 3.47
C TYR A 2 -11.79 -12.18 4.24
N GLN A 3 -10.48 -12.06 4.04
CA GLN A 3 -9.51 -12.88 4.75
C GLN A 3 -9.12 -12.22 6.08
N SER A 4 -8.28 -12.86 6.87
CA SER A 4 -7.76 -12.28 8.10
C SER A 4 -6.79 -11.15 7.79
N HIS A 5 -6.62 -10.22 8.73
CA HIS A 5 -5.60 -9.16 8.59
C HIS A 5 -4.22 -9.75 8.39
N GLU A 6 -3.90 -10.85 9.07
CA GLU A 6 -2.63 -11.53 8.92
C GLU A 6 -2.39 -11.99 7.49
N PHE A 7 -3.41 -12.50 6.81
CA PHE A 7 -3.30 -12.93 5.42
C PHE A 7 -2.81 -11.78 4.52
N TYR A 8 -3.45 -10.62 4.64
CA TYR A 8 -3.09 -9.46 3.83
C TYR A 8 -1.74 -8.87 4.20
N LEU A 9 -1.41 -8.84 5.50
CA LEU A 9 -0.12 -8.34 5.96
C LEU A 9 1.02 -9.23 5.49
N ARG A 10 0.82 -10.54 5.45
CA ARG A 10 1.80 -11.47 4.90
C ARG A 10 2.05 -11.21 3.42
N ARG A 11 1.00 -10.92 2.66
CA ARG A 11 1.16 -10.57 1.25
C ARG A 11 1.92 -9.25 1.09
N ALA A 12 1.64 -8.26 1.93
CA ALA A 12 2.37 -6.99 1.92
C ALA A 12 3.87 -7.23 2.19
N ILE A 13 4.20 -8.14 3.10
CA ILE A 13 5.59 -8.52 3.38
C ILE A 13 6.26 -9.14 2.15
N GLU A 14 5.56 -10.00 1.43
CA GLU A 14 6.10 -10.58 0.20
C GLU A 14 6.37 -9.51 -0.85
N ILE A 15 5.47 -8.54 -0.98
CA ILE A 15 5.65 -7.40 -1.87
C ILE A 15 6.90 -6.60 -1.47
N SER A 16 7.13 -6.42 -0.17
CA SER A 16 8.33 -5.72 0.32
C SER A 16 9.61 -6.46 -0.06
N LYS A 17 9.59 -7.79 -0.01
CA LYS A 17 10.73 -8.60 -0.42
C LYS A 17 10.99 -8.50 -1.92
N GLU A 18 9.94 -8.50 -2.72
CA GLU A 18 10.04 -8.31 -4.17
C GLU A 18 10.63 -6.95 -4.51
N ALA A 19 10.23 -5.90 -3.79
CA ALA A 19 10.79 -4.57 -3.97
C ALA A 19 12.29 -4.55 -3.67
N ARG A 20 12.69 -5.19 -2.58
CA ARG A 20 14.10 -5.30 -2.21
C ARG A 20 14.91 -6.08 -3.25
N GLU A 21 14.37 -7.15 -3.76
CA GLU A 21 15.03 -7.96 -4.81
C GLU A 21 15.21 -7.16 -6.10
N ALA A 22 14.30 -6.25 -6.38
CA ALA A 22 14.40 -5.34 -7.53
C ALA A 22 15.39 -4.18 -7.30
N GLY A 23 15.95 -4.05 -6.11
CA GLY A 23 16.92 -3.00 -5.78
C GLY A 23 16.34 -1.81 -5.04
N ASN A 24 15.08 -1.87 -4.63
CA ASN A 24 14.41 -0.82 -3.89
C ASN A 24 14.43 -1.07 -2.39
N THR A 25 13.99 -0.07 -1.63
CA THR A 25 13.81 -0.20 -0.19
C THR A 25 12.70 -1.24 0.10
N PRO A 26 12.86 -2.10 1.13
CA PRO A 26 11.93 -3.21 1.36
C PRO A 26 10.61 -2.78 2.02
N PHE A 27 9.77 -2.09 1.29
CA PHE A 27 8.44 -1.69 1.72
C PHE A 27 7.41 -2.13 0.69
N GLY A 28 6.24 -2.53 1.16
CA GLY A 28 5.16 -2.99 0.31
C GLY A 28 3.81 -2.56 0.86
N ALA A 29 2.84 -2.46 -0.04
CA ALA A 29 1.48 -2.08 0.30
C ALA A 29 0.51 -2.79 -0.63
N LEU A 30 -0.72 -3.02 -0.15
CA LEU A 30 -1.79 -3.53 -0.99
C LEU A 30 -3.12 -2.92 -0.59
N LEU A 31 -4.06 -2.93 -1.53
CA LEU A 31 -5.38 -2.38 -1.34
C LEU A 31 -6.41 -3.50 -1.47
N VAL A 32 -7.31 -3.58 -0.49
CA VAL A 32 -8.36 -4.61 -0.43
C VAL A 32 -9.71 -3.93 -0.47
N ASN A 33 -10.60 -4.40 -1.35
CA ASN A 33 -11.96 -3.87 -1.42
C ASN A 33 -12.84 -4.44 -0.31
N LYS A 34 -14.09 -3.99 -0.21
CA LYS A 34 -14.99 -4.42 0.86
C LYS A 34 -15.36 -5.91 0.77
N GLU A 35 -15.21 -6.53 -0.38
CA GLU A 35 -15.46 -7.96 -0.58
C GLU A 35 -14.24 -8.82 -0.20
N GLY A 36 -13.12 -8.20 0.14
CA GLY A 36 -11.91 -8.92 0.54
C GLY A 36 -10.97 -9.26 -0.60
N GLU A 37 -11.19 -8.68 -1.78
CA GLU A 37 -10.30 -8.90 -2.92
C GLU A 37 -9.14 -7.91 -2.91
N ILE A 38 -7.94 -8.42 -3.18
CA ILE A 38 -6.77 -7.55 -3.38
C ILE A 38 -6.87 -6.96 -4.78
N ILE A 39 -7.09 -5.65 -4.85
CA ILE A 39 -7.31 -4.96 -6.12
C ILE A 39 -6.11 -4.17 -6.61
N MET A 40 -5.10 -3.99 -5.76
CA MET A 40 -3.89 -3.27 -6.13
C MET A 40 -2.75 -3.67 -5.21
N GLU A 41 -1.56 -3.82 -5.76
CA GLU A 41 -0.33 -4.11 -5.00
C GLU A 41 0.75 -3.14 -5.44
N GLN A 42 1.57 -2.69 -4.50
CA GLN A 42 2.64 -1.75 -4.82
C GLN A 42 3.82 -1.93 -3.88
N GLY A 43 5.01 -2.11 -4.47
CA GLY A 43 6.27 -2.04 -3.74
C GLY A 43 6.88 -0.66 -3.86
N ASN A 44 7.92 -0.41 -3.06
CA ASN A 44 8.72 0.81 -3.17
C ASN A 44 9.42 0.84 -4.54
N ILE A 45 9.47 2.00 -5.18
CA ILE A 45 10.06 2.20 -6.51
C ILE A 45 11.06 3.35 -6.55
N GLU A 46 11.52 3.82 -5.40
CA GLU A 46 12.42 4.99 -5.32
C GLU A 46 13.67 4.86 -6.18
N ILE A 47 14.29 3.70 -6.16
CA ILE A 47 15.57 3.46 -6.84
C ILE A 47 15.34 3.13 -8.32
N THR A 48 14.45 2.19 -8.62
CA THR A 48 14.23 1.72 -10.00
C THR A 48 13.63 2.81 -10.88
N GLU A 49 12.74 3.65 -10.33
CA GLU A 49 12.11 4.74 -11.08
C GLU A 49 12.77 6.08 -10.85
N LYS A 50 13.78 6.14 -9.96
CA LYS A 50 14.53 7.36 -9.63
C LYS A 50 13.60 8.50 -9.19
N ILE A 51 12.69 8.17 -8.27
CA ILE A 51 11.67 9.12 -7.80
C ILE A 51 11.64 9.11 -6.26
N CYS A 52 11.96 10.26 -5.66
CA CYS A 52 12.07 10.36 -4.19
C CYS A 52 10.75 10.14 -3.46
N THR A 53 9.62 10.31 -4.13
CA THR A 53 8.29 10.06 -3.57
C THR A 53 7.80 8.64 -3.84
N GLY A 54 8.66 7.76 -4.35
CA GLY A 54 8.30 6.40 -4.75
C GLY A 54 8.09 5.42 -3.60
N HIS A 55 7.55 5.86 -2.49
CA HIS A 55 7.15 5.02 -1.37
C HIS A 55 5.96 4.16 -1.77
N ALA A 56 5.87 2.96 -1.23
CA ALA A 56 4.81 2.03 -1.59
C ALA A 56 3.42 2.60 -1.35
N GLU A 57 3.17 3.16 -0.18
CA GLU A 57 1.86 3.69 0.21
C GLU A 57 1.47 4.91 -0.63
N ALA A 58 2.39 5.86 -0.81
CA ALA A 58 2.11 7.07 -1.58
C ALA A 58 1.86 6.74 -3.05
N THR A 59 2.64 5.83 -3.61
CA THR A 59 2.48 5.38 -4.99
C THR A 59 1.15 4.67 -5.18
N LEU A 60 0.80 3.78 -4.25
CA LEU A 60 -0.47 3.08 -4.30
C LEU A 60 -1.63 4.06 -4.17
N ALA A 61 -1.56 5.02 -3.24
CA ALA A 61 -2.61 6.02 -3.05
C ALA A 61 -2.81 6.86 -4.32
N ALA A 62 -1.73 7.27 -4.98
CA ALA A 62 -1.82 8.02 -6.23
C ALA A 62 -2.49 7.20 -7.34
N ARG A 63 -2.11 5.94 -7.49
CA ARG A 63 -2.72 5.03 -8.46
C ARG A 63 -4.19 4.80 -8.18
N ALA A 64 -4.52 4.55 -6.91
CA ALA A 64 -5.89 4.27 -6.49
C ALA A 64 -6.81 5.48 -6.71
N SER A 65 -6.33 6.68 -6.38
CA SER A 65 -7.12 7.89 -6.56
C SER A 65 -7.38 8.21 -8.04
N HIS A 66 -6.51 7.73 -8.92
CA HIS A 66 -6.67 7.89 -10.36
C HIS A 66 -7.71 6.90 -10.92
N GLU A 67 -7.72 5.66 -10.42
CA GLU A 67 -8.56 4.58 -10.95
C GLU A 67 -9.95 4.48 -10.32
N TYR A 68 -10.10 4.87 -9.06
CA TYR A 68 -11.32 4.63 -8.29
C TYR A 68 -11.91 5.91 -7.73
N SER A 69 -13.24 5.92 -7.55
CA SER A 69 -13.93 7.05 -6.92
C SER A 69 -13.65 7.08 -5.41
N ARG A 70 -13.85 8.24 -4.78
CA ARG A 70 -13.72 8.39 -3.32
C ARG A 70 -14.68 7.49 -2.57
N GLU A 71 -15.90 7.36 -3.08
CA GLU A 71 -16.94 6.52 -2.47
C GLU A 71 -16.49 5.06 -2.43
N PHE A 72 -15.91 4.58 -3.53
CA PHE A 72 -15.37 3.23 -3.60
C PHE A 72 -14.20 3.05 -2.62
N LEU A 73 -13.27 4.00 -2.61
CA LEU A 73 -12.06 3.93 -1.79
C LEU A 73 -12.37 4.01 -0.29
N TRP A 74 -13.45 4.67 0.08
CA TRP A 74 -13.87 4.77 1.48
C TRP A 74 -14.07 3.39 2.11
N ASP A 75 -14.52 2.41 1.32
CA ASP A 75 -14.75 1.05 1.80
C ASP A 75 -13.54 0.13 1.61
N CYS A 76 -12.46 0.63 1.03
CA CYS A 76 -11.24 -0.14 0.84
C CYS A 76 -10.31 -0.03 2.05
N THR A 77 -9.48 -1.05 2.25
CA THR A 77 -8.50 -1.09 3.32
C THR A 77 -7.10 -1.18 2.74
N LEU A 78 -6.21 -0.32 3.21
CA LEU A 78 -4.80 -0.33 2.84
C LEU A 78 -4.01 -1.12 3.87
N TYR A 79 -3.21 -2.07 3.41
CA TYR A 79 -2.28 -2.82 4.26
C TYR A 79 -0.86 -2.46 3.85
N THR A 80 -0.02 -2.15 4.84
CA THR A 80 1.37 -1.76 4.61
C THR A 80 2.32 -2.52 5.54
N THR A 81 3.59 -2.61 5.15
CA THR A 81 4.61 -3.28 5.95
C THR A 81 5.19 -2.40 7.04
N ALA A 82 4.93 -1.10 7.00
CA ALA A 82 5.47 -0.16 7.98
C ALA A 82 4.53 1.02 8.13
N GLU A 83 4.65 1.72 9.26
CA GLU A 83 3.88 2.92 9.52
C GLU A 83 4.23 3.98 8.48
N PRO A 84 3.24 4.62 7.83
CA PRO A 84 3.49 5.63 6.82
C PRO A 84 4.27 6.83 7.37
N CYS A 85 5.21 7.35 6.59
CA CYS A 85 5.86 8.62 6.88
C CYS A 85 4.83 9.75 6.68
N ALA A 86 5.20 10.99 7.02
CA ALA A 86 4.29 12.14 6.90
C ALA A 86 3.73 12.31 5.48
N MET A 87 4.56 12.11 4.47
CA MET A 87 4.14 12.20 3.08
C MET A 87 3.09 11.14 2.74
N CYS A 88 3.36 9.88 3.11
CA CYS A 88 2.45 8.79 2.83
C CYS A 88 1.15 8.90 3.63
N ALA A 89 1.23 9.30 4.89
CA ALA A 89 0.05 9.52 5.73
C ALA A 89 -0.85 10.60 5.12
N GLY A 90 -0.26 11.67 4.60
CA GLY A 90 -1.00 12.72 3.90
C GLY A 90 -1.68 12.20 2.64
N ALA A 91 -0.97 11.42 1.83
CA ALA A 91 -1.52 10.84 0.60
C ALA A 91 -2.68 9.89 0.90
N VAL A 92 -2.51 9.02 1.90
CA VAL A 92 -3.56 8.07 2.32
C VAL A 92 -4.78 8.82 2.83
N SER A 93 -4.59 9.83 3.67
CA SER A 93 -5.68 10.65 4.19
C SER A 93 -6.42 11.38 3.07
N TYR A 94 -5.70 11.91 2.10
CA TYR A 94 -6.29 12.62 0.97
C TYR A 94 -7.16 11.71 0.10
N THR A 95 -6.78 10.44 -0.03
CA THR A 95 -7.55 9.46 -0.81
C THR A 95 -8.72 8.85 -0.04
N HIS A 96 -8.85 9.17 1.25
CA HIS A 96 -9.90 8.63 2.13
C HIS A 96 -9.84 7.09 2.28
N LEU A 97 -8.66 6.53 2.27
CA LEU A 97 -8.46 5.11 2.50
C LEU A 97 -8.42 4.80 3.99
N ARG A 98 -8.91 3.60 4.35
CA ARG A 98 -8.68 3.04 5.68
C ARG A 98 -7.33 2.34 5.66
N ALA A 99 -6.54 2.53 6.68
CA ALA A 99 -5.20 1.95 6.72
C ALA A 99 -5.03 0.97 7.87
N HIS A 100 -4.41 -0.17 7.57
CA HIS A 100 -3.88 -1.10 8.55
C HIS A 100 -2.39 -1.24 8.30
N GLU A 101 -1.63 -1.07 9.35
CA GLU A 101 -0.17 -1.11 9.32
C GLU A 101 0.32 -2.32 10.07
N THR A 102 1.44 -2.88 9.63
CA THR A 102 2.15 -3.86 10.42
C THR A 102 3.45 -3.26 10.90
N GLU A 103 3.69 -3.38 12.19
CA GLU A 103 4.96 -2.98 12.81
C GLU A 103 5.88 -4.19 12.77
N LEU A 104 6.61 -4.31 11.68
CA LEU A 104 7.61 -5.36 11.54
C LEU A 104 8.94 -4.85 12.08
N HIS A 105 9.27 -5.33 13.23
CA HIS A 105 10.54 -5.03 13.86
C HIS A 105 11.50 -6.18 13.69
#